data_d499871694a61c31307ea1573f54a5fa
#
_entry.id   d499871694a61c31307ea1573f54a5fa
#
_cell.length_a   1.000
_cell.length_b   1.000
_cell.length_c   1.000
_cell.angle_alpha   90.00
_cell.angle_beta   90.00
_cell.angle_gamma   90.00
#
_symmetry.space_group_name_H-M   'P 1'
#
loop_
_entity.id
_entity.type
_entity.pdbx_description
1 polymer ?
#
loop_
_entity_poly.entity_id
_entity_poly.type
_entity_poly.pdbx_seq_one_letter_code
_entity_poly.pdbx_strand_id
1 'polypeptide(L)'
;MSSHGFFELFPKLEIEQDLSHALEDGVVERVSTHGAHDALRIYLSCSALIPKRRIWKLEEEIRKQCFPGQRIQIRIVEKFRLSGQYNPKNLYEAYKDSIYEEIDHFSALLFGVFKKAQMEFDREDHLQITLEDTVIARERENDLHDILDKIFCERCGQRPVSYTHLTLPTT
;
A
#
# COMPACT_ATOMS: atom_id res chain seq x y z
N MET A 1 13.65 14.06 -15.90
CA MET A 1 13.46 14.60 -14.55
C MET A 1 14.49 14.01 -13.60
N SER A 2 15.14 14.86 -12.84
CA SER A 2 16.09 14.40 -11.84
C SER A 2 15.34 13.89 -10.61
N SER A 3 15.66 12.69 -10.16
CA SER A 3 15.20 12.15 -8.90
C SER A 3 16.03 12.73 -7.77
N HIS A 4 15.40 12.92 -6.61
CA HIS A 4 16.07 13.48 -5.43
C HIS A 4 15.92 12.53 -4.25
N GLY A 5 16.93 12.46 -3.40
CA GLY A 5 16.82 11.75 -2.14
C GLY A 5 15.70 12.34 -1.29
N PHE A 6 15.04 11.48 -0.54
CA PHE A 6 13.89 11.92 0.27
C PHE A 6 14.28 13.09 1.20
N PHE A 7 15.39 12.97 1.90
CA PHE A 7 15.84 14.01 2.84
C PHE A 7 16.48 15.22 2.16
N GLU A 8 16.78 15.13 0.86
CA GLU A 8 17.18 16.31 0.09
C GLU A 8 15.98 17.24 -0.14
N LEU A 9 14.79 16.66 -0.33
CA LEU A 9 13.55 17.44 -0.49
C LEU A 9 12.95 17.87 0.84
N PHE A 10 13.15 17.07 1.89
CA PHE A 10 12.58 17.33 3.21
C PHE A 10 13.68 17.35 4.28
N PRO A 11 14.65 18.30 4.18
CA PRO A 11 15.82 18.27 5.07
C PRO A 11 15.53 18.62 6.52
N LYS A 12 14.39 19.28 6.79
CA LYS A 12 14.01 19.70 8.14
C LYS A 12 12.87 18.87 8.72
N LEU A 13 12.44 17.82 8.02
CA LEU A 13 11.34 16.98 8.47
C LEU A 13 11.78 16.16 9.67
N GLU A 14 11.03 16.25 10.76
CA GLU A 14 11.27 15.47 11.98
C GLU A 14 10.28 14.30 12.05
N ILE A 15 10.79 13.09 12.03
CA ILE A 15 10.02 11.85 12.06
C ILE A 15 10.71 10.85 13.00
N GLU A 16 10.00 9.78 13.34
CA GLU A 16 10.54 8.72 14.18
C GLU A 16 11.80 8.10 13.57
N GLN A 17 12.73 7.70 14.41
CA GLN A 17 14.03 7.18 14.00
C GLN A 17 13.91 5.96 13.07
N ASP A 18 13.01 5.03 13.39
CA ASP A 18 12.82 3.84 12.55
C ASP A 18 12.35 4.19 11.15
N LEU A 19 11.43 5.14 11.05
CA LEU A 19 10.93 5.62 9.76
C LEU A 19 12.02 6.40 9.01
N SER A 20 12.76 7.23 9.72
CA SER A 20 13.90 7.96 9.15
C SER A 20 14.93 7.00 8.57
N HIS A 21 15.25 5.94 9.31
CA HIS A 21 16.20 4.92 8.87
C HIS A 21 15.71 4.20 7.61
N ALA A 22 14.42 3.85 7.56
CA ALA A 22 13.81 3.21 6.40
C ALA A 22 13.81 4.09 5.16
N LEU A 23 13.87 5.42 5.32
CA LEU A 23 13.85 6.39 4.24
C LEU A 23 15.25 6.89 3.84
N GLU A 24 16.32 6.40 4.46
CA GLU A 24 17.68 6.85 4.15
C GLU A 24 18.05 6.67 2.68
N ASP A 25 17.64 5.55 2.07
CA ASP A 25 17.85 5.29 0.66
C ASP A 25 16.65 5.67 -0.20
N GLY A 26 15.67 6.34 0.40
CA GLY A 26 14.45 6.76 -0.29
C GLY A 26 14.75 7.80 -1.36
N VAL A 27 14.12 7.61 -2.52
CA VAL A 27 14.25 8.51 -3.66
C VAL A 27 12.87 8.99 -4.06
N VAL A 28 12.71 10.30 -4.15
CA VAL A 28 11.50 10.89 -4.71
C VAL A 28 11.69 11.00 -6.22
N GLU A 29 10.98 10.16 -6.96
CA GLU A 29 11.09 10.10 -8.41
C GLU A 29 10.42 11.28 -9.08
N ARG A 30 9.28 11.71 -8.53
CA ARG A 30 8.57 12.91 -9.00
C ARG A 30 7.57 13.38 -7.94
N VAL A 31 7.14 14.61 -8.11
CA VAL A 31 6.07 15.22 -7.32
C VAL A 31 5.07 15.80 -8.31
N SER A 32 3.80 15.56 -8.11
CA SER A 32 2.75 16.11 -8.97
C SER A 32 1.65 16.75 -8.13
N THR A 33 1.06 17.79 -8.68
CA THR A 33 -0.11 18.42 -8.09
C THR A 33 -1.37 17.94 -8.80
N HIS A 34 -2.47 17.88 -8.07
CA HIS A 34 -3.74 17.41 -8.61
C HIS A 34 -4.86 18.36 -8.22
N GLY A 35 -5.83 18.53 -9.11
CA GLY A 35 -6.92 19.47 -8.91
C GLY A 35 -6.43 20.93 -8.90
N ALA A 36 -7.05 21.79 -8.11
CA ALA A 36 -6.69 23.19 -7.97
C ALA A 36 -5.50 23.39 -7.00
N HIS A 37 -4.49 22.55 -7.08
CA HIS A 37 -3.32 22.49 -6.19
C HIS A 37 -3.68 22.07 -4.75
N ASP A 38 -4.82 21.38 -4.58
CA ASP A 38 -5.28 20.91 -3.27
C ASP A 38 -4.66 19.58 -2.86
N ALA A 39 -4.05 18.88 -3.79
CA ALA A 39 -3.43 17.59 -3.52
C ALA A 39 -2.03 17.50 -4.12
N LEU A 40 -1.10 17.00 -3.34
CA LEU A 40 0.28 16.77 -3.73
C LEU A 40 0.55 15.27 -3.67
N ARG A 41 1.00 14.71 -4.78
CA ARG A 41 1.41 13.30 -4.85
C ARG A 41 2.93 13.23 -4.89
N ILE A 42 3.49 12.46 -3.99
CA ILE A 42 4.93 12.25 -3.87
C ILE A 42 5.21 10.79 -4.22
N TYR A 43 5.91 10.57 -5.33
CA TYR A 43 6.26 9.23 -5.81
C TYR A 43 7.59 8.85 -5.18
N LEU A 44 7.52 7.97 -4.19
CA LEU A 44 8.64 7.56 -3.34
C LEU A 44 9.05 6.14 -3.68
N SER A 45 10.35 5.92 -3.89
CA SER A 45 10.93 4.59 -4.06
C SER A 45 11.92 4.33 -2.93
N CYS A 46 11.81 3.20 -2.26
CA CYS A 46 12.73 2.81 -1.19
C CYS A 46 12.92 1.30 -1.17
N SER A 47 14.00 0.85 -0.52
CA SER A 47 14.33 -0.58 -0.44
C SER A 47 13.67 -1.28 0.75
N ALA A 48 13.22 -0.53 1.74
CA ALA A 48 12.58 -1.07 2.93
C ALA A 48 11.07 -1.21 2.72
N LEU A 49 10.50 -2.29 3.25
CA LEU A 49 9.06 -2.50 3.26
C LEU A 49 8.48 -1.70 4.43
N ILE A 50 7.85 -0.58 4.13
CA ILE A 50 7.33 0.33 5.15
C ILE A 50 5.84 0.04 5.38
N PRO A 51 5.42 -0.25 6.62
CA PRO A 51 4.01 -0.46 6.94
C PRO A 51 3.14 0.72 6.51
N LYS A 52 1.95 0.42 6.00
CA LYS A 52 1.05 1.45 5.48
C LYS A 52 0.70 2.52 6.51
N ARG A 53 0.54 2.13 7.75
CA ARG A 53 0.27 3.07 8.85
C ARG A 53 1.36 4.12 8.99
N ARG A 54 2.63 3.73 8.80
CA ARG A 54 3.76 4.66 8.85
C ARG A 54 3.79 5.58 7.65
N ILE A 55 3.36 5.09 6.47
CA ILE A 55 3.23 5.94 5.28
C ILE A 55 2.16 7.00 5.52
N TRP A 56 1.01 6.64 6.06
CA TRP A 56 -0.05 7.60 6.39
C TRP A 56 0.43 8.63 7.42
N LYS A 57 1.18 8.19 8.41
CA LYS A 57 1.77 9.09 9.40
C LYS A 57 2.78 10.06 8.76
N LEU A 58 3.57 9.56 7.81
CA LEU A 58 4.52 10.39 7.06
C LEU A 58 3.79 11.45 6.24
N GLU A 59 2.70 11.10 5.58
CA GLU A 59 1.86 12.06 4.86
C GLU A 59 1.38 13.18 5.79
N GLU A 60 0.93 12.82 6.97
CA GLU A 60 0.44 13.79 7.97
C GLU A 60 1.57 14.68 8.49
N GLU A 61 2.74 14.11 8.75
CA GLU A 61 3.91 14.87 9.22
C GLU A 61 4.42 15.84 8.17
N ILE A 62 4.44 15.44 6.90
CA ILE A 62 4.79 16.34 5.79
C ILE A 62 3.80 17.49 5.72
N ARG A 63 2.50 17.19 5.82
CA ARG A 63 1.47 18.24 5.81
C ARG A 63 1.66 19.23 6.94
N LYS A 64 1.85 18.75 8.15
CA LYS A 64 1.99 19.60 9.34
C LYS A 64 3.27 20.44 9.32
N GLN A 65 4.38 19.84 8.96
CA GLN A 65 5.69 20.48 9.08
C GLN A 65 6.06 21.33 7.87
N CYS A 66 5.66 20.88 6.67
CA CYS A 66 6.03 21.58 5.44
C CYS A 66 4.93 22.49 4.91
N PHE A 67 3.68 22.25 5.25
CA PHE A 67 2.54 23.04 4.77
C PHE A 67 1.62 23.46 5.93
N PRO A 68 2.16 24.11 6.97
CA PRO A 68 1.35 24.47 8.13
C PRO A 68 0.26 25.48 7.76
N GLY A 69 -0.95 25.25 8.25
CA GLY A 69 -2.08 26.13 8.00
C GLY A 69 -2.68 26.03 6.60
N GLN A 70 -2.18 25.16 5.75
CA GLN A 70 -2.70 24.96 4.39
C GLN A 70 -3.59 23.74 4.32
N ARG A 71 -4.66 23.82 3.52
CA ARG A 71 -5.58 22.73 3.26
C ARG A 71 -5.09 21.93 2.05
N ILE A 72 -3.98 21.23 2.21
CA ILE A 72 -3.42 20.42 1.16
C ILE A 72 -3.44 18.94 1.58
N GLN A 73 -3.83 18.07 0.66
CA GLN A 73 -3.73 16.64 0.87
C GLN A 73 -2.38 16.16 0.38
N ILE A 74 -1.66 15.48 1.24
CA ILE A 74 -0.39 14.84 0.88
C ILE A 74 -0.65 13.37 0.67
N ARG A 75 -0.30 12.88 -0.52
CA ARG A 75 -0.43 11.46 -0.88
C ARG A 75 0.93 10.94 -1.30
N ILE A 76 1.38 9.89 -0.65
CA ILE A 76 2.60 9.19 -1.03
C ILE A 76 2.20 7.99 -1.86
N VAL A 77 2.79 7.90 -3.05
CA VAL A 77 2.71 6.72 -3.90
C VAL A 77 4.02 5.97 -3.70
N GLU A 78 4.02 5.05 -2.75
CA GLU A 78 5.20 4.29 -2.38
C GLU A 78 5.45 3.14 -3.35
N LYS A 79 6.73 2.88 -3.61
CA LYS A 79 7.19 1.74 -4.39
C LYS A 79 8.37 1.14 -3.66
N PHE A 80 8.31 -0.16 -3.41
CA PHE A 80 9.36 -0.87 -2.68
C PHE A 80 10.20 -1.70 -3.63
N ARG A 81 11.51 -1.45 -3.63
CA ARG A 81 12.51 -2.22 -4.38
C ARG A 81 12.98 -3.36 -3.49
N LEU A 82 12.20 -4.42 -3.42
CA LEU A 82 12.47 -5.54 -2.53
C LEU A 82 13.58 -6.42 -3.07
N SER A 83 14.32 -7.08 -2.15
CA SER A 83 15.37 -8.02 -2.52
C SER A 83 14.78 -9.30 -3.15
N GLY A 84 15.62 -10.08 -3.83
CA GLY A 84 15.21 -11.31 -4.50
C GLY A 84 14.73 -12.43 -3.58
N GLN A 85 14.89 -12.27 -2.26
CA GLN A 85 14.37 -13.24 -1.29
C GLN A 85 12.86 -13.13 -1.07
N TYR A 86 12.22 -12.04 -1.52
CA TYR A 86 10.77 -11.89 -1.44
C TYR A 86 10.07 -12.60 -2.58
N ASN A 87 9.00 -13.30 -2.25
CA ASN A 87 8.04 -13.85 -3.19
C ASN A 87 6.62 -13.45 -2.72
N PRO A 88 5.58 -13.64 -3.52
CA PRO A 88 4.23 -13.25 -3.10
C PRO A 88 3.78 -13.83 -1.77
N LYS A 89 4.13 -15.07 -1.48
CA LYS A 89 3.73 -15.74 -0.24
C LYS A 89 4.36 -15.06 0.98
N ASN A 90 5.68 -14.92 1.00
CA ASN A 90 6.35 -14.32 2.16
C ASN A 90 6.12 -12.81 2.24
N LEU A 91 5.89 -12.16 1.11
CA LEU A 91 5.48 -10.76 1.09
C LEU A 91 4.11 -10.60 1.77
N TYR A 92 3.16 -11.47 1.45
CA TYR A 92 1.85 -11.44 2.09
C TYR A 92 1.99 -11.60 3.61
N GLU A 93 2.79 -12.57 4.05
CA GLU A 93 3.01 -12.81 5.47
C GLU A 93 3.63 -11.60 6.16
N ALA A 94 4.59 -10.93 5.51
CA ALA A 94 5.27 -9.78 6.09
C ALA A 94 4.43 -8.51 6.07
N TYR A 95 3.54 -8.36 5.08
CA TYR A 95 2.80 -7.11 4.84
C TYR A 95 1.30 -7.24 5.13
N LYS A 96 0.88 -8.35 5.69
CA LYS A 96 -0.53 -8.71 5.91
C LYS A 96 -1.31 -7.62 6.65
N ASP A 97 -0.78 -7.12 7.76
CA ASP A 97 -1.47 -6.11 8.56
C ASP A 97 -1.72 -4.83 7.76
N SER A 98 -0.76 -4.44 6.94
CA SER A 98 -0.90 -3.26 6.08
C SER A 98 -1.92 -3.48 4.98
N ILE A 99 -2.00 -4.70 4.43
CA ILE A 99 -3.02 -5.05 3.44
C ILE A 99 -4.42 -4.93 4.06
N TYR A 100 -4.61 -5.48 5.26
CA TYR A 100 -5.89 -5.38 5.98
C TYR A 100 -6.26 -3.93 6.26
N GLU A 101 -5.32 -3.14 6.75
CA GLU A 101 -5.56 -1.72 7.06
C GLU A 101 -5.92 -0.92 5.81
N GLU A 102 -5.26 -1.18 4.69
CA GLU A 102 -5.53 -0.46 3.45
C GLU A 102 -6.90 -0.82 2.87
N ILE A 103 -7.29 -2.09 2.92
CA ILE A 103 -8.63 -2.52 2.48
C ILE A 103 -9.71 -1.89 3.36
N ASP A 104 -9.52 -1.88 4.67
CA ASP A 104 -10.46 -1.24 5.60
C ASP A 104 -10.58 0.26 5.32
N HIS A 105 -9.48 0.92 5.08
CA HIS A 105 -9.46 2.34 4.73
C HIS A 105 -10.20 2.62 3.41
N PHE A 106 -10.08 1.71 2.45
CA PHE A 106 -10.75 1.84 1.17
C PHE A 106 -12.27 1.65 1.29
N SER A 107 -12.70 0.60 1.97
CA SER A 107 -14.11 0.27 2.12
C SER A 107 -14.34 -0.68 3.30
N ALA A 108 -15.15 -0.24 4.26
CA ALA A 108 -15.52 -1.08 5.40
C ALA A 108 -16.32 -2.32 4.96
N LEU A 109 -17.13 -2.20 3.90
CA LEU A 109 -17.87 -3.34 3.35
C LEU A 109 -16.93 -4.37 2.73
N LEU A 110 -15.97 -3.92 1.95
CA LEU A 110 -14.96 -4.80 1.36
C LEU A 110 -14.12 -5.44 2.45
N PHE A 111 -13.74 -4.69 3.47
CA PHE A 111 -13.00 -5.23 4.60
C PHE A 111 -13.77 -6.34 5.32
N GLY A 112 -15.08 -6.15 5.49
CA GLY A 112 -15.96 -7.17 6.09
C GLY A 112 -15.95 -8.48 5.30
N VAL A 113 -15.89 -8.41 3.98
CA VAL A 113 -15.76 -9.58 3.10
C VAL A 113 -14.35 -10.19 3.22
N PHE A 114 -13.33 -9.35 3.13
CA PHE A 114 -11.93 -9.79 3.08
C PHE A 114 -11.47 -10.43 4.38
N LYS A 115 -11.87 -9.91 5.53
CA LYS A 115 -11.45 -10.48 6.81
C LYS A 115 -11.96 -11.89 7.06
N LYS A 116 -13.03 -12.30 6.35
CA LYS A 116 -13.55 -13.67 6.38
C LYS A 116 -12.97 -14.53 5.28
N ALA A 117 -12.23 -13.95 4.35
CA ALA A 117 -11.63 -14.66 3.24
C ALA A 117 -10.51 -15.58 3.71
N GLN A 118 -10.32 -16.65 2.97
CA GLN A 118 -9.16 -17.52 3.15
C GLN A 118 -8.18 -17.24 2.03
N MET A 119 -6.95 -16.94 2.41
CA MET A 119 -5.84 -16.66 1.50
C MET A 119 -4.87 -17.83 1.57
N GLU A 120 -4.78 -18.58 0.49
CA GLU A 120 -3.90 -19.75 0.43
C GLU A 120 -2.94 -19.64 -0.75
N PHE A 121 -1.70 -20.03 -0.53
CA PHE A 121 -0.69 -20.12 -1.58
C PHE A 121 -0.39 -21.60 -1.81
N ASP A 122 -0.79 -22.14 -2.98
CA ASP A 122 -0.44 -23.50 -3.37
C ASP A 122 1.02 -23.58 -3.83
N ARG A 123 1.57 -22.44 -4.28
CA ARG A 123 2.98 -22.21 -4.58
C ARG A 123 3.33 -20.80 -4.08
N GLU A 124 4.62 -20.48 -4.08
CA GLU A 124 5.10 -19.18 -3.62
C GLU A 124 4.48 -17.99 -4.38
N ASP A 125 4.09 -18.19 -5.63
CA ASP A 125 3.54 -17.18 -6.52
C ASP A 125 2.07 -17.40 -6.92
N HIS A 126 1.43 -18.47 -6.40
CA HIS A 126 0.04 -18.79 -6.72
C HIS A 126 -0.86 -18.52 -5.53
N LEU A 127 -1.71 -17.53 -5.64
CA LEU A 127 -2.63 -17.15 -4.57
C LEU A 127 -4.06 -17.56 -4.90
N GLN A 128 -4.65 -18.36 -4.02
CA GLN A 128 -6.08 -18.67 -4.06
C GLN A 128 -6.80 -17.86 -2.98
N ILE A 129 -7.81 -17.12 -3.40
CA ILE A 129 -8.64 -16.31 -2.49
C ILE A 129 -10.01 -16.99 -2.43
N THR A 130 -10.40 -17.45 -1.26
CA THR A 130 -11.71 -18.05 -1.05
C THR A 130 -12.61 -17.06 -0.30
N LEU A 131 -13.70 -16.65 -0.95
CA LEU A 131 -14.68 -15.73 -0.39
C LEU A 131 -15.99 -16.47 -0.16
N GLU A 132 -16.68 -16.09 0.91
CA GLU A 132 -18.06 -16.50 1.12
C GLU A 132 -18.94 -15.85 0.04
N ASP A 133 -19.77 -16.66 -0.63
CA ASP A 133 -20.61 -16.18 -1.73
C ASP A 133 -21.77 -15.33 -1.21
N THR A 134 -21.59 -14.04 -1.18
CA THR A 134 -22.60 -13.05 -0.81
C THR A 134 -22.74 -12.03 -1.92
N VAL A 135 -23.83 -11.26 -1.90
CA VAL A 135 -24.04 -10.18 -2.87
C VAL A 135 -22.89 -9.19 -2.81
N ILE A 136 -22.47 -8.82 -1.60
CA ILE A 136 -21.38 -7.86 -1.41
C ILE A 136 -20.08 -8.41 -1.97
N ALA A 137 -19.77 -9.70 -1.73
CA ALA A 137 -18.56 -10.33 -2.25
C ALA A 137 -18.52 -10.29 -3.77
N ARG A 138 -19.64 -10.59 -4.43
CA ARG A 138 -19.73 -10.55 -5.89
C ARG A 138 -19.57 -9.13 -6.45
N GLU A 139 -20.17 -8.15 -5.79
CA GLU A 139 -20.08 -6.76 -6.23
C GLU A 139 -18.69 -6.16 -6.02
N ARG A 140 -17.97 -6.61 -5.00
CA ARG A 140 -16.68 -6.04 -4.60
C ARG A 140 -15.46 -6.88 -5.00
N GLU A 141 -15.67 -8.01 -5.66
CA GLU A 141 -14.58 -8.89 -6.07
C GLU A 141 -13.54 -8.17 -6.93
N ASN A 142 -13.99 -7.40 -7.91
CA ASN A 142 -13.08 -6.66 -8.79
C ASN A 142 -12.29 -5.60 -8.02
N ASP A 143 -12.92 -4.90 -7.08
CA ASP A 143 -12.23 -3.92 -6.25
C ASP A 143 -11.13 -4.58 -5.42
N LEU A 144 -11.41 -5.77 -4.88
CA LEU A 144 -10.42 -6.54 -4.12
C LEU A 144 -9.22 -6.91 -5.00
N HIS A 145 -9.47 -7.41 -6.19
CA HIS A 145 -8.40 -7.74 -7.14
C HIS A 145 -7.58 -6.51 -7.50
N ASP A 146 -8.22 -5.38 -7.76
CA ASP A 146 -7.53 -4.13 -8.12
C ASP A 146 -6.61 -3.66 -6.98
N ILE A 147 -7.08 -3.74 -5.74
CA ILE A 147 -6.27 -3.34 -4.57
C ILE A 147 -5.08 -4.28 -4.40
N LEU A 148 -5.30 -5.59 -4.50
CA LEU A 148 -4.22 -6.57 -4.35
C LEU A 148 -3.20 -6.45 -5.48
N ASP A 149 -3.64 -6.24 -6.72
CA ASP A 149 -2.74 -6.00 -7.85
C ASP A 149 -1.90 -4.75 -7.62
N LYS A 150 -2.51 -3.68 -7.15
CA LYS A 150 -1.80 -2.45 -6.83
C LYS A 150 -0.72 -2.69 -5.79
N ILE A 151 -1.03 -3.43 -4.73
CA ILE A 151 -0.09 -3.69 -3.65
C ILE A 151 1.03 -4.63 -4.12
N PHE A 152 0.69 -5.77 -4.71
CA PHE A 152 1.68 -6.77 -5.09
C PHE A 152 2.50 -6.34 -6.31
N CYS A 153 1.85 -5.87 -7.37
CA CYS A 153 2.52 -5.56 -8.63
C CYS A 153 3.12 -4.16 -8.65
N GLU A 154 2.29 -3.15 -8.49
CA GLU A 154 2.73 -1.76 -8.65
C GLU A 154 3.64 -1.32 -7.51
N ARG A 155 3.27 -1.65 -6.28
CA ARG A 155 4.02 -1.22 -5.10
C ARG A 155 5.24 -2.09 -4.82
N CYS A 156 5.08 -3.41 -4.90
CA CYS A 156 6.12 -4.35 -4.44
C CYS A 156 6.81 -5.11 -5.56
N GLY A 157 6.39 -4.92 -6.81
CA GLY A 157 7.05 -5.56 -7.96
C GLY A 157 6.87 -7.08 -8.04
N GLN A 158 5.89 -7.63 -7.32
CA GLN A 158 5.58 -9.07 -7.32
C GLN A 158 4.33 -9.30 -8.16
N ARG A 159 4.31 -10.37 -8.95
CA ARG A 159 3.18 -10.69 -9.82
C ARG A 159 2.64 -12.09 -9.51
N PRO A 160 1.83 -12.22 -8.45
CA PRO A 160 1.23 -13.51 -8.16
C PRO A 160 0.17 -13.85 -9.20
N VAL A 161 0.06 -15.14 -9.52
CA VAL A 161 -1.09 -15.63 -10.22
C VAL A 161 -2.20 -15.79 -9.18
N SER A 162 -3.25 -14.99 -9.29
CA SER A 162 -4.33 -15.00 -8.31
C SER A 162 -5.65 -15.39 -8.96
N TYR A 163 -6.45 -16.13 -8.21
CA TYR A 163 -7.81 -16.48 -8.61
C TYR A 163 -8.71 -16.52 -7.38
N THR A 164 -9.97 -16.18 -7.61
CA THR A 164 -10.96 -16.12 -6.56
C THR A 164 -11.93 -17.30 -6.67
N HIS A 165 -12.23 -17.92 -5.55
CA HIS A 165 -13.22 -18.97 -5.45
C HIS A 165 -14.31 -18.55 -4.48
N LEU A 166 -15.57 -18.62 -4.92
CA LEU A 166 -16.73 -18.30 -4.09
C LEU A 166 -17.28 -19.59 -3.50
N THR A 167 -17.49 -19.59 -2.18
CA THR A 167 -18.08 -20.74 -1.46
C THR A 167 -19.43 -20.36 -0.88
N LEU A 168 -20.30 -21.35 -0.75
CA LEU A 168 -21.59 -21.14 -0.10
C LEU A 168 -21.38 -20.70 1.35
N PRO A 169 -22.25 -19.79 1.84
CA PRO A 169 -22.18 -19.37 3.24
C PRO A 169 -22.32 -20.57 4.16
N THR A 170 -21.43 -20.68 5.14
CA THR A 170 -21.56 -21.67 6.20
C THR A 170 -22.54 -21.16 7.22
N THR A 171 -23.64 -21.89 7.39
CA THR A 171 -24.61 -21.60 8.45
C THR A 171 -24.08 -22.03 9.81
#